data_d25f7ec65548af23e0191a6e48a28cde
#
_entry.id   d25f7ec65548af23e0191a6e48a28cde
#
_cell.length_a   1.000
_cell.length_b   1.000
_cell.length_c   1.000
_cell.angle_alpha   90.00
_cell.angle_beta   90.00
_cell.angle_gamma   90.00
#
_symmetry.space_group_name_H-M   'P 1'
#
loop_
_entity.id
_entity.type
_entity.pdbx_description
1 polymer ?
#
loop_
_entity_poly.entity_id
_entity_poly.type
_entity_poly.pdbx_seq_one_letter_code
_entity_poly.pdbx_strand_id
1 'polypeptide(L)'
;MRAEPGLSKRASLERLKTAGLELATVFDVGVAKGTPELYGIFEGVRYVLVEPLEESRRFMEAIVADHPGSLAIHAAAGREAGEASFVVSPNLSGSSFILNPKHGRRRTVPMVTLDGVAAEHDLSGPYLVKLDVQGYELAALAGAEQVLGQTAALIAEVSLWGDRKGVGMTQFLPLVAWLQERGLVLYDIAAIIRRDLDDAITEMDLVFVPASSPLRANVSYKGPEQFAASTARRRGGFGLD
;
A
#
# COMPACT_ATOMS: atom_id res chain seq x y z
N MET A 1 7.90 7.61 17.41
CA MET A 1 7.77 6.36 16.61
C MET A 1 8.94 6.27 15.67
N ARG A 2 9.56 5.11 15.54
CA ARG A 2 10.79 4.89 14.78
C ARG A 2 10.56 3.85 13.68
N ALA A 3 10.98 4.17 12.45
CA ALA A 3 10.98 3.22 11.34
C ALA A 3 12.14 2.21 11.48
N GLU A 4 11.92 0.98 11.03
CA GLU A 4 12.94 -0.06 11.02
C GLU A 4 13.97 0.22 9.91
N PRO A 5 15.28 0.29 10.23
CA PRO A 5 16.30 0.52 9.22
C PRO A 5 16.34 -0.58 8.16
N GLY A 6 16.51 -0.19 6.90
CA GLY A 6 16.64 -1.11 5.76
C GLY A 6 15.34 -1.62 5.16
N LEU A 7 14.19 -1.28 5.74
CA LEU A 7 12.87 -1.52 5.14
C LEU A 7 12.33 -0.22 4.57
N SER A 8 11.85 -0.24 3.32
CA SER A 8 11.14 0.88 2.71
C SER A 8 10.23 0.39 1.58
N LYS A 9 9.14 1.13 1.34
CA LYS A 9 8.24 0.90 0.19
C LYS A 9 9.04 0.87 -1.12
N ARG A 10 9.98 1.82 -1.31
CA ARG A 10 10.86 1.87 -2.48
C ARG A 10 11.65 0.57 -2.66
N ALA A 11 12.34 0.11 -1.63
CA ALA A 11 13.16 -1.10 -1.72
C ALA A 11 12.31 -2.35 -2.01
N SER A 12 11.11 -2.47 -1.44
CA SER A 12 10.18 -3.55 -1.76
C SER A 12 9.72 -3.49 -3.21
N LEU A 13 9.34 -2.31 -3.71
CA LEU A 13 8.91 -2.13 -5.10
C LEU A 13 10.03 -2.36 -6.11
N GLU A 14 11.25 -1.93 -5.81
CA GLU A 14 12.43 -2.21 -6.64
C GLU A 14 12.73 -3.72 -6.72
N ARG A 15 12.55 -4.46 -5.62
CA ARG A 15 12.66 -5.92 -5.62
C ARG A 15 11.57 -6.56 -6.48
N LEU A 16 10.33 -6.11 -6.38
CA LEU A 16 9.21 -6.59 -7.20
C LEU A 16 9.45 -6.32 -8.70
N LYS A 17 9.90 -5.11 -9.05
CA LYS A 17 10.29 -4.74 -10.43
C LYS A 17 11.41 -5.65 -10.95
N THR A 18 12.46 -5.85 -10.16
CA THR A 18 13.58 -6.75 -10.51
C THR A 18 13.13 -8.20 -10.69
N ALA A 19 12.13 -8.62 -9.93
CA ALA A 19 11.51 -9.94 -10.04
C ALA A 19 10.50 -10.07 -11.20
N GLY A 20 10.31 -9.02 -12.00
CA GLY A 20 9.48 -9.04 -13.21
C GLY A 20 8.05 -8.53 -13.03
N LEU A 21 7.77 -7.75 -11.95
CA LEU A 21 6.47 -7.09 -11.82
C LEU A 21 6.31 -6.02 -12.90
N GLU A 22 5.27 -6.15 -13.71
CA GLU A 22 4.85 -5.15 -14.71
C GLU A 22 3.55 -4.49 -14.25
N LEU A 23 3.43 -3.18 -14.52
CA LEU A 23 2.29 -2.36 -14.13
C LEU A 23 1.86 -1.45 -15.27
N ALA A 24 0.56 -1.19 -15.37
CA ALA A 24 0.00 -0.15 -16.25
C ALA A 24 -0.45 1.07 -15.43
N THR A 25 -1.05 0.84 -14.28
CA THR A 25 -1.62 1.91 -13.43
C THR A 25 -1.25 1.70 -11.96
N VAL A 26 -0.94 2.80 -11.28
CA VAL A 26 -0.63 2.84 -9.85
C VAL A 26 -1.66 3.72 -9.15
N PHE A 27 -2.47 3.16 -8.27
CA PHE A 27 -3.30 3.90 -7.34
C PHE A 27 -2.51 4.24 -6.08
N ASP A 28 -2.36 5.53 -5.78
CA ASP A 28 -1.86 6.04 -4.51
C ASP A 28 -3.05 6.63 -3.75
N VAL A 29 -3.57 5.89 -2.78
CA VAL A 29 -4.76 6.24 -2.00
C VAL A 29 -4.35 6.68 -0.61
N GLY A 30 -4.73 7.91 -0.24
CA GLY A 30 -4.21 8.60 0.94
C GLY A 30 -2.85 9.23 0.64
N VAL A 31 -2.85 10.17 -0.30
CA VAL A 31 -1.63 10.80 -0.83
C VAL A 31 -0.98 11.74 0.18
N ALA A 32 -1.79 12.47 0.96
CA ALA A 32 -1.33 13.56 1.83
C ALA A 32 -0.39 14.54 1.12
N LYS A 33 0.92 14.42 1.32
CA LYS A 33 1.95 15.25 0.64
C LYS A 33 2.69 14.52 -0.49
N GLY A 34 2.24 13.33 -0.83
CA GLY A 34 2.86 12.43 -1.80
C GLY A 34 3.57 11.24 -1.14
N THR A 35 3.75 10.19 -1.91
CA THR A 35 4.49 8.97 -1.54
C THR A 35 5.74 8.84 -2.45
N PRO A 36 6.83 9.59 -2.16
CA PRO A 36 8.00 9.65 -3.05
C PRO A 36 8.64 8.29 -3.34
N GLU A 37 8.46 7.33 -2.44
CA GLU A 37 8.95 5.96 -2.61
C GLU A 37 8.23 5.20 -3.74
N LEU A 38 7.08 5.69 -4.18
CA LEU A 38 6.24 5.08 -5.19
C LEU A 38 6.58 5.56 -6.59
N TYR A 39 6.89 6.88 -6.70
CA TYR A 39 7.01 7.54 -7.99
C TYR A 39 8.35 7.27 -8.67
N GLY A 40 8.32 7.09 -10.00
CA GLY A 40 9.51 6.92 -10.82
C GLY A 40 10.19 5.55 -10.75
N ILE A 41 9.60 4.56 -10.03
CA ILE A 41 10.13 3.19 -10.02
C ILE A 41 9.76 2.45 -11.29
N PHE A 42 8.50 2.54 -11.70
CA PHE A 42 7.99 1.90 -12.92
C PHE A 42 7.86 2.94 -14.03
N GLU A 43 8.34 2.62 -15.22
CA GLU A 43 8.28 3.50 -16.37
C GLU A 43 6.96 3.32 -17.12
N GLY A 44 6.44 4.40 -17.71
CA GLY A 44 5.23 4.37 -18.53
C GLY A 44 3.93 4.09 -17.80
N VAL A 45 3.93 4.07 -16.47
CA VAL A 45 2.72 3.87 -15.65
C VAL A 45 1.94 5.17 -15.50
N ARG A 46 0.61 5.05 -15.36
CA ARG A 46 -0.26 6.16 -14.95
C ARG A 46 -0.42 6.14 -13.43
N TYR A 47 -0.21 7.27 -12.77
CA TYR A 47 -0.53 7.43 -11.36
C TYR A 47 -1.95 7.98 -11.19
N VAL A 48 -2.71 7.39 -10.29
CA VAL A 48 -4.05 7.84 -9.88
C VAL A 48 -3.97 8.18 -8.40
N LEU A 49 -3.92 9.46 -8.12
CA LEU A 49 -3.76 10.01 -6.78
C LEU A 49 -5.16 10.26 -6.20
N VAL A 50 -5.50 9.65 -5.08
CA VAL A 50 -6.81 9.76 -4.43
C VAL A 50 -6.64 10.32 -3.03
N GLU A 51 -7.12 11.55 -2.80
CA GLU A 51 -6.96 12.26 -1.53
C GLU A 51 -8.05 13.32 -1.36
N PRO A 52 -8.82 13.32 -0.26
CA PRO A 52 -9.92 14.25 -0.08
C PRO A 52 -9.52 15.64 0.41
N LEU A 53 -8.29 15.83 0.92
CA LEU A 53 -7.89 17.08 1.54
C LEU A 53 -7.50 18.12 0.50
N GLU A 54 -8.14 19.30 0.57
CA GLU A 54 -7.81 20.45 -0.28
C GLU A 54 -6.34 20.88 -0.10
N GLU A 55 -5.81 20.74 1.11
CA GLU A 55 -4.44 21.06 1.47
C GLU A 55 -3.42 20.19 0.73
N SER A 56 -3.85 19.02 0.25
CA SER A 56 -3.03 18.06 -0.53
C SER A 56 -3.02 18.39 -2.03
N ARG A 57 -3.97 19.20 -2.52
CA ARG A 57 -4.16 19.50 -3.95
C ARG A 57 -2.87 19.89 -4.66
N ARG A 58 -2.13 20.85 -4.12
CA ARG A 58 -0.88 21.34 -4.72
C ARG A 58 0.19 20.25 -4.89
N PHE A 59 0.23 19.27 -3.98
CA PHE A 59 1.18 18.17 -4.05
C PHE A 59 0.76 17.17 -5.13
N MET A 60 -0.54 16.84 -5.21
CA MET A 60 -1.08 15.97 -6.24
C MET A 60 -0.89 16.57 -7.63
N GLU A 61 -1.18 17.85 -7.81
CA GLU A 61 -1.00 18.58 -9.08
C GLU A 61 0.47 18.59 -9.53
N ALA A 62 1.42 18.78 -8.59
CA ALA A 62 2.85 18.72 -8.90
C ALA A 62 3.25 17.31 -9.36
N ILE A 63 2.79 16.25 -8.69
CA ILE A 63 3.08 14.85 -9.06
C ILE A 63 2.49 14.53 -10.45
N VAL A 64 1.25 14.96 -10.72
CA VAL A 64 0.60 14.76 -12.03
C VAL A 64 1.35 15.50 -13.14
N ALA A 65 1.85 16.71 -12.86
CA ALA A 65 2.63 17.49 -13.84
C ALA A 65 3.94 16.78 -14.23
N ASP A 66 4.58 16.10 -13.27
CA ASP A 66 5.82 15.36 -13.50
C ASP A 66 5.59 13.98 -14.15
N HIS A 67 4.33 13.50 -14.17
CA HIS A 67 3.94 12.17 -14.67
C HIS A 67 2.76 12.27 -15.67
N PRO A 68 3.02 12.56 -16.96
CA PRO A 68 1.97 12.76 -17.96
C PRO A 68 0.96 11.61 -18.05
N GLY A 69 -0.32 11.94 -18.17
CA GLY A 69 -1.42 10.97 -18.19
C GLY A 69 -1.92 10.52 -16.81
N SER A 70 -1.27 10.98 -15.73
CA SER A 70 -1.70 10.71 -14.35
C SER A 70 -2.89 11.59 -13.94
N LEU A 71 -3.59 11.19 -12.88
CA LEU A 71 -4.84 11.80 -12.43
C LEU A 71 -4.77 12.20 -10.95
N ALA A 72 -5.38 13.34 -10.61
CA ALA A 72 -5.61 13.78 -9.24
C ALA A 72 -7.12 13.74 -8.95
N ILE A 73 -7.54 12.84 -8.08
CA ILE A 73 -8.93 12.63 -7.66
C ILE A 73 -9.11 13.22 -6.26
N HIS A 74 -9.79 14.37 -6.19
CA HIS A 74 -10.02 15.09 -4.93
C HIS A 74 -11.23 14.53 -4.18
N ALA A 75 -11.11 13.26 -3.76
CA ALA A 75 -12.14 12.53 -3.03
C ALA A 75 -11.48 11.49 -2.11
N ALA A 76 -12.22 10.99 -1.15
CA ALA A 76 -11.82 9.83 -0.37
C ALA A 76 -12.23 8.54 -1.09
N ALA A 77 -11.45 7.49 -0.95
CA ALA A 77 -11.83 6.16 -1.41
C ALA A 77 -12.72 5.48 -0.38
N GLY A 78 -13.80 4.85 -0.83
CA GLY A 78 -14.73 4.14 0.03
C GLY A 78 -15.50 3.05 -0.70
N ARG A 79 -16.40 2.38 0.05
CA ARG A 79 -17.25 1.29 -0.46
C ARG A 79 -18.22 1.76 -1.54
N GLU A 80 -18.73 2.97 -1.41
CA GLU A 80 -19.74 3.56 -2.27
C GLU A 80 -19.38 5.01 -2.58
N ALA A 81 -19.78 5.50 -3.75
CA ALA A 81 -19.62 6.90 -4.10
C ALA A 81 -20.66 7.76 -3.36
N GLY A 82 -20.31 9.01 -3.07
CA GLY A 82 -21.20 9.95 -2.37
C GLY A 82 -20.43 11.00 -1.59
N GLU A 83 -20.90 11.32 -0.40
CA GLU A 83 -20.26 12.23 0.54
C GLU A 83 -20.17 11.61 1.93
N ALA A 84 -19.13 11.93 2.66
CA ALA A 84 -18.96 11.45 4.02
C ALA A 84 -18.30 12.48 4.94
N SER A 85 -18.59 12.35 6.24
CA SER A 85 -17.98 13.19 7.27
C SER A 85 -16.57 12.71 7.59
N PHE A 86 -15.59 13.54 7.30
CA PHE A 86 -14.17 13.27 7.48
C PHE A 86 -13.58 14.18 8.56
N VAL A 87 -12.68 13.68 9.38
CA VAL A 87 -12.01 14.45 10.43
C VAL A 87 -10.59 14.78 9.99
N VAL A 88 -10.34 16.07 9.82
CA VAL A 88 -9.04 16.60 9.40
C VAL A 88 -8.19 16.88 10.62
N SER A 89 -7.06 16.19 10.73
CA SER A 89 -6.05 16.38 11.77
C SER A 89 -5.29 17.71 11.58
N PRO A 90 -4.83 18.40 12.63
CA PRO A 90 -4.10 19.65 12.51
C PRO A 90 -2.81 19.59 11.69
N ASN A 91 -2.15 18.44 11.68
CA ASN A 91 -0.93 18.20 10.90
C ASN A 91 -1.19 17.47 9.56
N LEU A 92 -2.46 17.30 9.18
CA LEU A 92 -2.98 16.57 8.03
C LEU A 92 -2.75 15.05 8.07
N SER A 93 -1.58 14.61 8.50
CA SER A 93 -1.29 13.18 8.71
C SER A 93 -2.22 12.58 9.77
N GLY A 94 -2.75 11.40 9.51
CA GLY A 94 -3.73 10.78 10.40
C GLY A 94 -5.14 11.37 10.31
N SER A 95 -5.45 12.17 9.29
CA SER A 95 -6.81 12.57 8.95
C SER A 95 -7.60 11.35 8.47
N SER A 96 -8.84 11.15 8.97
CA SER A 96 -9.55 9.90 8.73
C SER A 96 -11.04 10.02 8.98
N PHE A 97 -11.82 9.07 8.45
CA PHE A 97 -13.25 8.89 8.77
C PHE A 97 -13.48 8.42 10.21
N ILE A 98 -12.50 7.72 10.76
CA ILE A 98 -12.61 7.09 12.10
C ILE A 98 -11.92 7.89 13.20
N LEU A 99 -11.19 8.95 12.86
CA LEU A 99 -10.55 9.82 13.85
C LEU A 99 -11.61 10.45 14.77
N ASN A 100 -11.36 10.42 16.08
CA ASN A 100 -12.24 11.08 17.03
C ASN A 100 -12.30 12.59 16.75
N PRO A 101 -13.50 13.19 16.61
CA PRO A 101 -13.66 14.61 16.30
C PRO A 101 -13.00 15.58 17.29
N LYS A 102 -12.69 15.12 18.51
CA LYS A 102 -11.92 15.91 19.48
C LYS A 102 -10.48 16.18 19.05
N HIS A 103 -9.96 15.41 18.09
CA HIS A 103 -8.58 15.50 17.59
C HIS A 103 -8.46 16.21 16.23
N GLY A 104 -9.56 16.78 15.70
CA GLY A 104 -9.53 17.45 14.41
C GLY A 104 -10.82 18.21 14.09
N ARG A 105 -10.89 18.76 12.87
CA ARG A 105 -12.07 19.46 12.37
C ARG A 105 -12.86 18.57 11.42
N ARG A 106 -14.17 18.49 11.59
CA ARG A 106 -15.05 17.79 10.65
C ARG A 106 -15.18 18.56 9.35
N ARG A 107 -15.10 17.85 8.23
CA ARG A 107 -15.45 18.30 6.88
C ARG A 107 -16.31 17.23 6.19
N THR A 108 -17.22 17.66 5.35
CA THR A 108 -17.83 16.79 4.35
C THR A 108 -16.88 16.74 3.16
N VAL A 109 -16.59 15.54 2.70
CA VAL A 109 -15.72 15.30 1.54
C VAL A 109 -16.42 14.40 0.54
N PRO A 110 -16.17 14.56 -0.76
CA PRO A 110 -16.62 13.60 -1.77
C PRO A 110 -16.00 12.23 -1.50
N MET A 111 -16.73 11.17 -1.86
CA MET A 111 -16.28 9.80 -1.76
C MET A 111 -16.49 9.08 -3.09
N VAL A 112 -15.47 8.34 -3.53
CA VAL A 112 -15.49 7.55 -4.77
C VAL A 112 -15.15 6.09 -4.48
N THR A 113 -15.52 5.20 -5.39
CA THR A 113 -14.99 3.84 -5.42
C THR A 113 -13.82 3.78 -6.37
N LEU A 114 -12.81 2.96 -6.10
CA LEU A 114 -11.68 2.80 -7.02
C LEU A 114 -12.15 2.16 -8.35
N ASP A 115 -13.14 1.27 -8.29
CA ASP A 115 -13.78 0.71 -9.49
C ASP A 115 -14.46 1.78 -10.34
N GLY A 116 -15.16 2.73 -9.71
CA GLY A 116 -15.79 3.86 -10.39
C GLY A 116 -14.75 4.76 -11.06
N VAL A 117 -13.66 5.09 -10.35
CA VAL A 117 -12.56 5.88 -10.93
C VAL A 117 -11.90 5.15 -12.09
N ALA A 118 -11.65 3.84 -11.97
CA ALA A 118 -11.07 3.06 -13.05
C ALA A 118 -11.96 3.05 -14.31
N ALA A 119 -13.26 2.88 -14.12
CA ALA A 119 -14.23 2.88 -15.22
C ALA A 119 -14.38 4.27 -15.88
N GLU A 120 -14.48 5.35 -15.09
CA GLU A 120 -14.65 6.72 -15.58
C GLU A 120 -13.46 7.21 -16.43
N HIS A 121 -12.25 6.74 -16.11
CA HIS A 121 -11.02 7.20 -16.76
C HIS A 121 -10.36 6.14 -17.65
N ASP A 122 -11.09 5.07 -18.03
CA ASP A 122 -10.60 3.98 -18.87
C ASP A 122 -9.23 3.44 -18.41
N LEU A 123 -9.10 3.20 -17.10
CA LEU A 123 -7.88 2.66 -16.52
C LEU A 123 -7.83 1.15 -16.67
N SER A 124 -6.65 0.62 -16.92
CA SER A 124 -6.43 -0.81 -17.03
C SER A 124 -5.30 -1.29 -16.13
N GLY A 125 -5.39 -2.55 -15.70
CA GLY A 125 -4.31 -3.25 -15.02
C GLY A 125 -3.20 -3.72 -15.99
N PRO A 126 -2.15 -4.32 -15.45
CA PRO A 126 -2.00 -4.68 -14.05
C PRO A 126 -1.87 -3.46 -13.11
N TYR A 127 -2.58 -3.52 -11.97
CA TYR A 127 -2.57 -2.44 -10.99
C TYR A 127 -1.54 -2.68 -9.86
N LEU A 128 -0.92 -1.60 -9.40
CA LEU A 128 -0.42 -1.48 -8.04
C LEU A 128 -1.40 -0.60 -7.25
N VAL A 129 -1.85 -1.06 -6.10
CA VAL A 129 -2.71 -0.29 -5.20
C VAL A 129 -1.96 -0.04 -3.90
N LYS A 130 -1.66 1.22 -3.55
CA LYS A 130 -1.17 1.61 -2.24
C LYS A 130 -2.32 2.24 -1.45
N LEU A 131 -2.53 1.77 -0.24
CA LEU A 131 -3.55 2.25 0.69
C LEU A 131 -2.90 2.69 2.00
N ASP A 132 -3.15 3.94 2.35
CA ASP A 132 -2.74 4.56 3.61
C ASP A 132 -3.82 5.59 3.96
N VAL A 133 -4.97 5.09 4.38
CA VAL A 133 -6.18 5.90 4.64
C VAL A 133 -6.59 5.86 6.11
N GLN A 134 -5.61 5.55 6.95
CA GLN A 134 -5.67 5.69 8.40
C GLN A 134 -6.88 4.98 9.01
N GLY A 135 -7.01 3.68 8.70
CA GLY A 135 -8.00 2.77 9.25
C GLY A 135 -9.25 2.56 8.39
N TYR A 136 -9.31 3.15 7.21
CA TYR A 136 -10.45 2.99 6.29
C TYR A 136 -10.13 2.06 5.10
N GLU A 137 -9.01 1.30 5.18
CA GLU A 137 -8.46 0.46 4.10
C GLU A 137 -9.49 -0.59 3.63
N LEU A 138 -10.12 -1.31 4.55
CA LEU A 138 -11.14 -2.31 4.20
C LEU A 138 -12.36 -1.72 3.50
N ALA A 139 -12.75 -0.49 3.87
CA ALA A 139 -13.86 0.19 3.21
C ALA A 139 -13.47 0.67 1.79
N ALA A 140 -12.25 1.18 1.61
CA ALA A 140 -11.71 1.55 0.31
C ALA A 140 -11.59 0.32 -0.61
N LEU A 141 -11.06 -0.79 -0.09
CA LEU A 141 -10.95 -2.06 -0.81
C LEU A 141 -12.30 -2.66 -1.19
N ALA A 142 -13.33 -2.50 -0.37
CA ALA A 142 -14.67 -2.96 -0.71
C ALA A 142 -15.32 -2.22 -1.90
N GLY A 143 -14.79 -1.06 -2.28
CA GLY A 143 -15.15 -0.33 -3.51
C GLY A 143 -14.15 -0.55 -4.65
N ALA A 144 -13.35 -1.61 -4.62
CA ALA A 144 -12.25 -1.88 -5.54
C ALA A 144 -12.25 -3.33 -6.06
N GLU A 145 -13.36 -4.03 -6.08
CA GLU A 145 -13.42 -5.48 -6.40
C GLU A 145 -12.93 -5.77 -7.84
N GLN A 146 -13.23 -4.90 -8.81
CA GLN A 146 -12.77 -5.06 -10.20
C GLN A 146 -11.28 -4.69 -10.34
N VAL A 147 -10.86 -3.62 -9.66
CA VAL A 147 -9.45 -3.21 -9.58
C VAL A 147 -8.63 -4.33 -8.92
N LEU A 148 -9.10 -4.92 -7.82
CA LEU A 148 -8.43 -6.03 -7.13
C LEU A 148 -8.28 -7.26 -8.03
N GLY A 149 -9.29 -7.55 -8.87
CA GLY A 149 -9.23 -8.64 -9.86
C GLY A 149 -8.10 -8.50 -10.89
N GLN A 150 -7.54 -7.31 -11.06
CA GLN A 150 -6.43 -7.01 -11.97
C GLN A 150 -5.20 -6.47 -11.20
N THR A 151 -5.18 -6.55 -9.86
CA THR A 151 -4.08 -6.07 -9.04
C THR A 151 -2.92 -7.06 -9.06
N ALA A 152 -1.76 -6.58 -9.49
CA ALA A 152 -0.51 -7.35 -9.50
C ALA A 152 0.26 -7.22 -8.19
N ALA A 153 0.12 -6.09 -7.49
CA ALA A 153 0.63 -5.88 -6.14
C ALA A 153 -0.25 -4.88 -5.37
N LEU A 154 -0.33 -5.05 -4.05
CA LEU A 154 -1.03 -4.15 -3.16
C LEU A 154 -0.14 -3.85 -1.95
N ILE A 155 -0.08 -2.58 -1.54
CA ILE A 155 0.58 -2.16 -0.30
C ILE A 155 -0.48 -1.53 0.60
N ALA A 156 -0.59 -2.01 1.82
CA ALA A 156 -1.53 -1.46 2.79
C ALA A 156 -0.88 -1.28 4.16
N GLU A 157 -1.16 -0.13 4.79
CA GLU A 157 -0.82 0.10 6.19
C GLU A 157 -1.76 -0.66 7.11
N VAL A 158 -1.20 -1.29 8.14
CA VAL A 158 -1.95 -1.98 9.19
C VAL A 158 -1.41 -1.65 10.57
N SER A 159 -2.30 -1.67 11.56
CA SER A 159 -1.93 -1.55 12.97
C SER A 159 -2.02 -2.90 13.69
N LEU A 160 -1.08 -3.15 14.60
CA LEU A 160 -1.15 -4.29 15.52
C LEU A 160 -1.97 -3.98 16.78
N TRP A 161 -2.20 -2.71 17.07
CA TRP A 161 -2.74 -2.26 18.35
C TRP A 161 -4.21 -1.85 18.32
N GLY A 162 -4.91 -2.01 17.21
CA GLY A 162 -6.33 -1.68 17.09
C GLY A 162 -6.60 -0.19 17.39
N ASP A 163 -7.20 0.11 18.51
CA ASP A 163 -7.61 1.47 18.85
C ASP A 163 -6.49 2.28 19.52
N ARG A 164 -5.81 3.14 18.76
CA ARG A 164 -4.95 4.20 19.30
C ARG A 164 -5.76 5.50 19.39
N LYS A 165 -6.13 5.92 20.59
CA LYS A 165 -6.87 7.17 20.88
C LYS A 165 -8.32 7.19 20.32
N GLY A 166 -9.02 6.06 20.27
CA GLY A 166 -10.37 5.98 19.70
C GLY A 166 -10.39 6.03 18.18
N VAL A 167 -9.27 5.71 17.52
CA VAL A 167 -9.14 5.57 16.08
C VAL A 167 -9.10 4.09 15.74
N GLY A 168 -10.14 3.58 15.12
CA GLY A 168 -10.22 2.17 14.70
C GLY A 168 -9.29 1.89 13.51
N MET A 169 -7.98 1.83 13.75
CA MET A 169 -7.00 1.48 12.70
C MET A 169 -7.31 0.11 12.11
N THR A 170 -7.08 -0.04 10.81
CA THR A 170 -7.21 -1.35 10.16
C THR A 170 -6.20 -2.32 10.76
N GLN A 171 -6.74 -3.38 11.36
CA GLN A 171 -5.93 -4.37 12.05
C GLN A 171 -5.33 -5.38 11.09
N PHE A 172 -4.16 -5.88 11.43
CA PHE A 172 -3.41 -6.86 10.64
C PHE A 172 -4.24 -8.09 10.25
N LEU A 173 -4.81 -8.82 11.22
CA LEU A 173 -5.51 -10.07 10.92
C LEU A 173 -6.77 -9.89 10.06
N PRO A 174 -7.68 -8.94 10.34
CA PRO A 174 -8.84 -8.69 9.48
C PRO A 174 -8.48 -8.34 8.04
N LEU A 175 -7.46 -7.51 7.81
CA LEU A 175 -7.03 -7.16 6.46
C LEU A 175 -6.44 -8.36 5.71
N VAL A 176 -5.53 -9.09 6.35
CA VAL A 176 -4.89 -10.29 5.75
C VAL A 176 -5.95 -11.32 5.39
N ALA A 177 -6.89 -11.63 6.29
CA ALA A 177 -7.96 -12.60 6.02
C ALA A 177 -8.84 -12.13 4.85
N TRP A 178 -9.26 -10.86 4.84
CA TRP A 178 -10.12 -10.29 3.80
C TRP A 178 -9.47 -10.32 2.42
N LEU A 179 -8.18 -10.00 2.32
CA LEU A 179 -7.41 -10.06 1.07
C LEU A 179 -7.16 -11.51 0.62
N GLN A 180 -6.89 -12.42 1.56
CA GLN A 180 -6.68 -13.82 1.26
C GLN A 180 -7.93 -14.48 0.67
N GLU A 181 -9.12 -14.15 1.15
CA GLU A 181 -10.40 -14.60 0.57
C GLU A 181 -10.57 -14.16 -0.90
N ARG A 182 -9.87 -13.09 -1.32
CA ARG A 182 -9.85 -12.55 -2.68
C ARG A 182 -8.63 -12.98 -3.50
N GLY A 183 -7.88 -13.95 -2.99
CA GLY A 183 -6.73 -14.51 -3.68
C GLY A 183 -5.46 -13.65 -3.62
N LEU A 184 -5.42 -12.61 -2.80
CA LEU A 184 -4.22 -11.81 -2.54
C LEU A 184 -3.55 -12.30 -1.25
N VAL A 185 -2.28 -12.65 -1.32
CA VAL A 185 -1.53 -13.22 -0.20
C VAL A 185 -0.36 -12.35 0.19
N LEU A 186 -0.03 -12.33 1.47
CA LEU A 186 1.12 -11.58 1.98
C LEU A 186 2.41 -12.09 1.32
N TYR A 187 3.20 -11.14 0.82
CA TYR A 187 4.45 -11.40 0.09
C TYR A 187 5.67 -10.81 0.79
N ASP A 188 5.57 -9.57 1.28
CA ASP A 188 6.68 -8.84 1.91
C ASP A 188 6.17 -7.86 2.97
N ILE A 189 7.07 -7.33 3.78
CA ILE A 189 6.84 -6.21 4.70
C ILE A 189 7.71 -5.05 4.24
N ALA A 190 7.08 -3.97 3.77
CA ALA A 190 7.76 -2.81 3.22
C ALA A 190 8.21 -1.82 4.29
N ALA A 191 7.48 -1.72 5.41
CA ALA A 191 7.88 -0.89 6.54
C ALA A 191 7.38 -1.46 7.85
N ILE A 192 8.12 -1.16 8.92
CA ILE A 192 7.76 -1.47 10.31
C ILE A 192 7.96 -0.20 11.11
N ILE A 193 6.94 0.19 11.87
CA ILE A 193 6.97 1.33 12.77
C ILE A 193 6.88 0.85 14.21
N ARG A 194 7.84 1.29 15.02
CA ARG A 194 7.93 0.97 16.44
C ARG A 194 7.56 2.16 17.30
N ARG A 195 6.93 1.93 18.43
CA ARG A 195 6.62 2.97 19.41
C ARG A 195 7.80 3.20 20.35
N ASP A 196 7.96 4.46 20.78
CA ASP A 196 9.10 4.86 21.63
C ASP A 196 8.99 4.32 23.06
N LEU A 197 7.78 3.88 23.49
CA LEU A 197 7.53 3.45 24.86
C LEU A 197 8.32 2.19 25.27
N ASP A 198 8.33 1.18 24.40
CA ASP A 198 8.86 -0.16 24.70
C ASP A 198 9.41 -0.87 23.44
N ASP A 199 9.61 -0.14 22.35
CA ASP A 199 10.08 -0.63 21.06
C ASP A 199 9.16 -1.70 20.39
N ALA A 200 7.92 -1.84 20.86
CA ALA A 200 6.97 -2.75 20.25
C ALA A 200 6.51 -2.23 18.87
N ILE A 201 6.28 -3.14 17.92
CA ILE A 201 5.75 -2.80 16.59
C ILE A 201 4.33 -2.27 16.76
N THR A 202 4.03 -1.13 16.14
CA THR A 202 2.69 -0.53 16.12
C THR A 202 2.01 -0.63 14.78
N GLU A 203 2.75 -0.34 13.71
CA GLU A 203 2.21 -0.26 12.34
C GLU A 203 3.18 -0.95 11.39
N MET A 204 2.65 -1.46 10.29
CA MET A 204 3.42 -2.08 9.20
C MET A 204 2.80 -1.72 7.86
N ASP A 205 3.65 -1.53 6.83
CA ASP A 205 3.23 -1.57 5.45
C ASP A 205 3.41 -2.98 4.90
N LEU A 206 2.31 -3.63 4.58
CA LEU A 206 2.29 -5.00 4.07
C LEU A 206 2.16 -5.00 2.55
N VAL A 207 2.93 -5.86 1.90
CA VAL A 207 2.88 -6.08 0.45
C VAL A 207 2.17 -7.39 0.16
N PHE A 208 1.13 -7.32 -0.67
CA PHE A 208 0.37 -8.48 -1.12
C PHE A 208 0.52 -8.64 -2.63
N VAL A 209 0.48 -9.87 -3.10
CA VAL A 209 0.42 -10.23 -4.52
C VAL A 209 -0.63 -11.32 -4.74
N PRO A 210 -1.15 -11.51 -5.95
CA PRO A 210 -2.00 -12.66 -6.26
C PRO A 210 -1.36 -13.99 -5.86
N ALA A 211 -2.12 -14.91 -5.33
CA ALA A 211 -1.64 -16.25 -4.99
C ALA A 211 -1.04 -16.98 -6.20
N SER A 212 -1.56 -16.68 -7.41
CA SER A 212 -1.10 -17.19 -8.71
C SER A 212 0.05 -16.37 -9.31
N SER A 213 0.55 -15.34 -8.62
CA SER A 213 1.60 -14.47 -9.17
C SER A 213 2.87 -15.26 -9.55
N PRO A 214 3.47 -15.00 -10.73
CA PRO A 214 4.76 -15.55 -11.09
C PRO A 214 5.88 -15.26 -10.07
N LEU A 215 5.77 -14.17 -9.34
CA LEU A 215 6.69 -13.81 -8.24
C LEU A 215 6.78 -14.89 -7.15
N ARG A 216 5.77 -15.77 -7.06
CA ARG A 216 5.68 -16.85 -6.08
C ARG A 216 6.03 -18.23 -6.65
N ALA A 217 6.31 -18.32 -7.94
CA ALA A 217 6.55 -19.60 -8.61
C ALA A 217 7.81 -20.32 -8.06
N ASN A 218 8.82 -19.58 -7.66
CA ASN A 218 10.04 -20.16 -7.07
C ASN A 218 9.94 -20.17 -5.54
N VAL A 219 9.82 -21.35 -4.95
CA VAL A 219 9.77 -21.57 -3.50
C VAL A 219 11.13 -21.86 -2.87
N SER A 220 12.24 -21.75 -3.64
CA SER A 220 13.58 -22.03 -3.14
C SER A 220 14.04 -20.90 -2.22
N TYR A 221 14.65 -21.27 -1.08
CA TYR A 221 15.28 -20.31 -0.15
C TYR A 221 16.62 -19.75 -0.65
N LYS A 222 17.19 -20.35 -1.71
CA LYS A 222 18.50 -19.98 -2.26
C LYS A 222 18.42 -19.86 -3.77
N GLY A 223 19.08 -18.85 -4.31
CA GLY A 223 19.34 -18.76 -5.74
C GLY A 223 20.32 -19.86 -6.23
N PRO A 224 20.39 -20.12 -7.56
CA PRO A 224 21.24 -21.15 -8.13
C PRO A 224 22.71 -21.09 -7.68
N GLU A 225 23.29 -19.88 -7.64
CA GLU A 225 24.68 -19.66 -7.22
C GLU A 225 24.90 -19.97 -5.74
N GLN A 226 23.97 -19.55 -4.87
CA GLN A 226 24.03 -19.83 -3.44
C GLN A 226 23.81 -21.30 -3.13
N PHE A 227 23.02 -22.01 -3.96
CA PHE A 227 22.83 -23.44 -3.87
C PHE A 227 24.12 -24.18 -4.23
N ALA A 228 24.77 -23.80 -5.33
CA ALA A 228 26.08 -24.33 -5.76
C ALA A 228 27.18 -24.11 -4.70
N ALA A 229 27.28 -22.89 -4.15
CA ALA A 229 28.23 -22.57 -3.09
C ALA A 229 27.97 -23.37 -1.80
N SER A 230 26.71 -23.59 -1.41
CA SER A 230 26.39 -24.37 -0.21
C SER A 230 26.68 -25.87 -0.40
N THR A 231 26.52 -26.38 -1.62
CA THR A 231 26.83 -27.77 -1.97
C THR A 231 28.35 -28.01 -2.00
N ALA A 232 29.11 -27.04 -2.54
CA ALA A 232 30.58 -27.07 -2.54
C ALA A 232 31.14 -27.08 -1.11
N ARG A 233 30.61 -26.24 -0.21
CA ARG A 233 31.01 -26.22 1.22
C ARG A 233 30.68 -27.54 1.94
N ARG A 234 29.56 -28.19 1.64
CA ARG A 234 29.22 -29.50 2.23
C ARG A 234 30.12 -30.62 1.74
N ARG A 235 30.57 -30.58 0.47
CA ARG A 235 31.51 -31.57 -0.08
C ARG A 235 32.95 -31.37 0.44
N GLY A 236 33.33 -30.12 0.78
CA GLY A 236 34.67 -29.84 1.37
C GLY A 236 34.77 -30.05 2.89
N GLY A 237 33.61 -30.22 3.58
CA GLY A 237 33.56 -30.34 5.05
C GLY A 237 33.43 -31.75 5.62
N PHE A 238 33.35 -32.79 4.79
CA PHE A 238 33.40 -34.21 5.22
C PHE A 238 34.67 -34.87 4.70
N GLY A 239 35.84 -34.29 5.07
CA GLY A 239 37.08 -35.04 5.12
C GLY A 239 37.05 -35.83 6.41
N LEU A 240 36.59 -37.07 6.35
CA LEU A 240 36.88 -38.06 7.38
C LEU A 240 38.31 -38.56 7.08
N ASP A 241 39.26 -38.09 7.89
CA ASP A 241 40.52 -38.82 8.12
C ASP A 241 40.25 -39.98 9.08
#